data_bb02116f4fd52f497634676e93f65fba
#
_entry.id   bb02116f4fd52f497634676e93f65fba
#
_cell.length_a   1.000
_cell.length_b   1.000
_cell.length_c   1.000
_cell.angle_alpha   90.00
_cell.angle_beta   90.00
_cell.angle_gamma   90.00
#
_symmetry.space_group_name_H-M   'P 1'
#
loop_
_entity.id
_entity.type
_entity.pdbx_description
1 polymer ?
#
loop_
_entity_poly.entity_id
_entity_poly.type
_entity_poly.pdbx_seq_one_letter_code
_entity_poly.pdbx_strand_id
1 'polypeptide(L)'
;MKLGVVMDPISAINFKKDSSLSILLEAQSRDYELYYMEPASLFLRENGAKALMQSIVVKDDSQDWFKLSESKETRLADLDMIIMRQDPPFDVNYIYNTYVLESAEREGVKVVNKPRSLRDCNEKVFATEFPECCTPFLVT
;
A
#
# COMPACT_ATOMS: atom_id res chain seq x y z
N MET A 1 -5.46 -0.12 -16.61
CA MET A 1 -5.76 -0.56 -15.25
C MET A 1 -5.32 0.52 -14.28
N LYS A 2 -6.14 0.85 -13.28
CA LYS A 2 -5.84 1.87 -12.27
C LYS A 2 -5.28 1.20 -11.03
N LEU A 3 -4.01 1.43 -10.75
CA LEU A 3 -3.28 0.88 -9.62
C LEU A 3 -3.03 1.96 -8.56
N GLY A 4 -3.58 1.78 -7.36
CA GLY A 4 -3.26 2.58 -6.18
C GLY A 4 -2.12 1.96 -5.38
N VAL A 5 -1.24 2.80 -4.87
CA VAL A 5 -0.23 2.40 -3.88
C VAL A 5 -0.42 3.20 -2.59
N VAL A 6 -0.56 2.49 -1.48
CA VAL A 6 -0.54 3.07 -0.13
C VAL A 6 0.85 2.84 0.44
N MET A 7 1.63 3.90 0.61
CA MET A 7 3.02 3.82 1.06
C MET A 7 3.43 5.08 1.80
N ASP A 8 4.49 4.98 2.57
CA ASP A 8 5.11 6.12 3.23
C ASP A 8 5.62 7.15 2.20
N PRO A 9 5.93 8.39 2.63
CA PRO A 9 6.27 9.45 1.70
C PRO A 9 7.32 9.04 0.66
N ILE A 10 6.94 9.05 -0.61
CA ILE A 10 7.79 8.58 -1.71
C ILE A 10 9.11 9.36 -1.81
N SER A 11 9.14 10.58 -1.32
CA SER A 11 10.37 11.40 -1.23
C SER A 11 11.38 10.85 -0.20
N ALA A 12 10.94 10.00 0.74
CA ALA A 12 11.76 9.45 1.82
C ALA A 12 12.29 8.05 1.52
N ILE A 13 11.84 7.38 0.46
CA ILE A 13 12.28 6.03 0.14
C ILE A 13 13.76 5.96 -0.30
N ASN A 14 14.38 4.81 -0.11
CA ASN A 14 15.70 4.55 -0.65
C ASN A 14 15.60 4.12 -2.11
N PHE A 15 15.84 5.03 -3.05
CA PHE A 15 15.73 4.80 -4.49
C PHE A 15 16.35 3.47 -4.96
N LYS A 16 17.53 3.10 -4.43
CA LYS A 16 18.25 1.90 -4.89
C LYS A 16 17.74 0.58 -4.32
N LYS A 17 16.96 0.62 -3.22
CA LYS A 17 16.58 -0.56 -2.45
C LYS A 17 15.08 -0.76 -2.34
N ASP A 18 14.29 0.25 -2.67
CA ASP A 18 12.85 0.21 -2.47
C ASP A 18 12.16 -0.61 -3.55
N SER A 19 11.48 -1.67 -3.13
CA SER A 19 10.74 -2.54 -4.03
C SER A 19 9.43 -1.90 -4.54
N SER A 20 8.89 -0.91 -3.83
CA SER A 20 7.67 -0.21 -4.26
C SER A 20 7.94 0.60 -5.52
N LEU A 21 9.09 1.28 -5.61
CA LEU A 21 9.48 1.99 -6.83
C LEU A 21 9.63 1.02 -8.02
N SER A 22 10.26 -0.14 -7.81
CA SER A 22 10.39 -1.15 -8.86
C SER A 22 9.04 -1.67 -9.36
N ILE A 23 8.08 -1.86 -8.44
CA ILE A 23 6.70 -2.26 -8.79
C ILE A 23 6.01 -1.16 -9.60
N LEU A 24 6.16 0.11 -9.20
CA LEU A 24 5.56 1.24 -9.91
C LEU A 24 6.15 1.42 -11.31
N LEU A 25 7.48 1.28 -11.48
CA LEU A 25 8.14 1.32 -12.78
C LEU A 25 7.62 0.21 -13.71
N GLU A 26 7.51 -1.01 -13.21
CA GLU A 26 6.97 -2.13 -13.96
C GLU A 26 5.49 -1.94 -14.32
N ALA A 27 4.67 -1.47 -13.38
CA ALA A 27 3.25 -1.20 -13.64
C ALA A 27 3.07 -0.09 -14.70
N GLN A 28 3.88 0.97 -14.64
CA GLN A 28 3.87 2.05 -15.63
C GLN A 28 4.30 1.56 -17.00
N SER A 29 5.28 0.66 -17.10
CA SER A 29 5.71 0.06 -18.37
C SER A 29 4.62 -0.79 -19.04
N ARG A 30 3.61 -1.21 -18.28
CA ARG A 30 2.41 -1.94 -18.73
C ARG A 30 1.20 -1.03 -18.96
N ASP A 31 1.41 0.27 -19.10
CA ASP A 31 0.37 1.28 -19.31
C ASP A 31 -0.70 1.33 -18.19
N TYR A 32 -0.31 1.06 -16.92
CA TYR A 32 -1.21 1.27 -15.80
C TYR A 32 -1.24 2.74 -15.40
N GLU A 33 -2.43 3.25 -15.09
CA GLU A 33 -2.60 4.53 -14.42
C GLU A 33 -2.25 4.36 -12.95
N LEU A 34 -1.25 5.09 -12.47
CA LEU A 34 -0.73 4.97 -11.11
C LEU A 34 -1.28 6.08 -10.20
N TYR A 35 -1.69 5.70 -9.00
CA TYR A 35 -2.19 6.59 -7.97
C TYR A 35 -1.45 6.36 -6.66
N TYR A 36 -0.94 7.43 -6.10
CA TYR A 36 -0.21 7.45 -4.84
C TYR A 36 -1.07 7.97 -3.70
N MET A 37 -0.98 7.33 -2.55
CA MET A 37 -1.66 7.67 -1.30
C MET A 37 -0.73 7.44 -0.12
N GLU A 38 -0.66 8.40 0.80
CA GLU A 38 -0.03 8.16 2.09
C GLU A 38 -1.01 7.48 3.06
N PRO A 39 -0.53 6.66 4.01
CA PRO A 39 -1.39 5.97 4.98
C PRO A 39 -2.33 6.91 5.73
N ALA A 40 -1.83 8.09 6.13
CA ALA A 40 -2.63 9.10 6.83
C ALA A 40 -3.72 9.77 5.98
N SER A 41 -3.72 9.53 4.67
CA SER A 41 -4.72 10.08 3.74
C SER A 41 -5.95 9.19 3.58
N LEU A 42 -5.93 7.98 4.15
CA LEU A 42 -7.04 7.03 4.06
C LEU A 42 -8.14 7.37 5.08
N PHE A 43 -9.39 7.31 4.67
CA PHE A 43 -10.53 7.54 5.56
C PHE A 43 -11.83 6.88 5.07
N LEU A 44 -12.78 6.74 5.98
CA LEU A 44 -14.15 6.29 5.68
C LEU A 44 -15.10 7.48 5.74
N ARG A 45 -16.01 7.55 4.79
CA ARG A 45 -17.20 8.42 4.83
C ARG A 45 -18.46 7.60 4.58
N GLU A 46 -19.64 8.23 4.70
CA GLU A 46 -20.96 7.59 4.50
C GLU A 46 -21.07 6.79 3.19
N ASN A 47 -20.38 7.24 2.14
CA ASN A 47 -20.40 6.65 0.80
C ASN A 47 -19.15 5.79 0.50
N GLY A 48 -18.51 5.22 1.51
CA GLY A 48 -17.44 4.25 1.36
C GLY A 48 -16.03 4.73 1.67
N ALA A 49 -15.05 3.92 1.29
CA ALA A 49 -13.63 4.16 1.52
C ALA A 49 -13.07 5.19 0.53
N LYS A 50 -12.32 6.16 1.04
CA LYS A 50 -11.71 7.24 0.27
C LYS A 50 -10.27 7.49 0.68
N ALA A 51 -9.56 8.24 -0.16
CA ALA A 51 -8.25 8.80 0.15
C ALA A 51 -8.07 10.17 -0.50
N LEU A 52 -7.15 10.95 0.06
CA LEU A 52 -6.50 12.01 -0.69
C LEU A 52 -5.42 11.35 -1.55
N MET A 53 -5.63 11.29 -2.86
CA MET A 53 -4.70 10.64 -3.76
C MET A 53 -4.20 11.56 -4.87
N GLN A 54 -3.06 11.20 -5.41
CA GLN A 54 -2.37 11.93 -6.48
C GLN A 54 -2.05 10.94 -7.59
N SER A 55 -2.22 11.30 -8.85
CA SER A 55 -1.61 10.52 -9.91
C SER A 55 -0.10 10.66 -9.84
N ILE A 56 0.61 9.58 -10.14
CA ILE A 56 2.07 9.54 -10.07
C ILE A 56 2.65 9.04 -11.38
N VAL A 57 3.74 9.67 -11.80
CA VAL A 57 4.62 9.19 -12.87
C VAL A 57 5.98 8.93 -12.26
N VAL A 58 6.56 7.78 -12.55
CA VAL A 58 7.86 7.37 -12.00
C VAL A 58 8.91 7.22 -13.10
N LYS A 59 10.18 7.42 -12.73
CA LYS A 59 11.34 7.26 -13.61
C LYS A 59 12.46 6.52 -12.89
N ASP A 60 13.25 5.80 -13.62
CA ASP A 60 14.51 5.21 -13.12
C ASP A 60 15.65 6.25 -13.18
N ASP A 61 15.48 7.34 -12.43
CA ASP A 61 16.46 8.43 -12.30
C ASP A 61 16.56 8.86 -10.84
N SER A 62 17.70 8.62 -10.21
CA SER A 62 17.92 8.91 -8.78
C SER A 62 17.78 10.37 -8.38
N GLN A 63 17.77 11.30 -9.31
CA GLN A 63 17.63 12.73 -9.04
C GLN A 63 16.19 13.23 -9.28
N ASP A 64 15.39 12.54 -10.10
CA ASP A 64 14.02 12.94 -10.48
C ASP A 64 13.15 11.67 -10.69
N TRP A 65 12.98 10.84 -9.64
CA TRP A 65 12.33 9.52 -9.79
C TRP A 65 10.80 9.55 -9.76
N PHE A 66 10.17 10.66 -9.36
CA PHE A 66 8.72 10.76 -9.37
C PHE A 66 8.19 12.16 -9.63
N LYS A 67 6.98 12.22 -10.17
CA LYS A 67 6.16 13.44 -10.26
C LYS A 67 4.76 13.14 -9.78
N LEU A 68 4.23 13.99 -8.91
CA LEU A 68 2.88 13.91 -8.36
C LEU A 68 2.00 15.01 -8.95
N SER A 69 0.73 14.68 -9.20
CA SER A 69 -0.30 15.68 -9.51
C SER A 69 -0.79 16.40 -8.25
N GLU A 70 -1.75 17.30 -8.41
CA GLU A 70 -2.51 17.81 -7.27
C GLU A 70 -3.26 16.69 -6.55
N SER A 71 -3.32 16.80 -5.22
CA SER A 71 -4.06 15.87 -4.37
C SER A 71 -5.57 16.09 -4.50
N LYS A 72 -6.32 14.99 -4.65
CA LYS A 72 -7.78 15.01 -4.77
C LYS A 72 -8.42 13.95 -3.88
N GLU A 73 -9.53 14.30 -3.23
CA GLU A 73 -10.37 13.31 -2.57
C GLU A 73 -11.01 12.40 -3.63
N THR A 74 -10.72 11.11 -3.58
CA THR A 74 -11.20 10.12 -4.54
C THR A 74 -11.66 8.87 -3.80
N ARG A 75 -12.67 8.18 -4.33
CA ARG A 75 -13.12 6.89 -3.81
C ARG A 75 -12.08 5.81 -4.14
N LEU A 76 -11.79 4.95 -3.17
CA LEU A 76 -10.92 3.80 -3.43
C LEU A 76 -11.56 2.82 -4.43
N ALA A 77 -12.89 2.76 -4.46
CA ALA A 77 -13.65 1.94 -5.42
C ALA A 77 -13.47 2.36 -6.90
N ASP A 78 -12.90 3.52 -7.17
CA ASP A 78 -12.58 3.96 -8.53
C ASP A 78 -11.26 3.35 -9.07
N LEU A 79 -10.54 2.60 -8.22
CA LEU A 79 -9.33 1.85 -8.56
C LEU A 79 -9.64 0.38 -8.85
N ASP A 80 -8.86 -0.23 -9.74
CA ASP A 80 -8.96 -1.68 -10.02
C ASP A 80 -8.20 -2.49 -8.97
N MET A 81 -7.06 -1.99 -8.51
CA MET A 81 -6.20 -2.65 -7.55
C MET A 81 -5.53 -1.63 -6.61
N ILE A 82 -5.30 -2.05 -5.38
CA ILE A 82 -4.49 -1.31 -4.40
C ILE A 82 -3.43 -2.25 -3.85
N ILE A 83 -2.18 -1.76 -3.75
CA ILE A 83 -1.11 -2.43 -3.03
C ILE A 83 -0.82 -1.67 -1.73
N MET A 84 -0.79 -2.41 -0.61
CA MET A 84 -0.43 -1.88 0.70
C MET A 84 1.07 -2.04 0.91
N ARG A 85 1.76 -0.91 0.95
CA ARG A 85 3.23 -0.83 1.08
C ARG A 85 3.65 0.10 2.22
N GLN A 86 2.76 0.34 3.19
CA GLN A 86 3.10 1.05 4.42
C GLN A 86 4.11 0.23 5.23
N ASP A 87 5.19 0.87 5.64
CA ASP A 87 6.20 0.27 6.50
C ASP A 87 5.73 0.19 7.97
N PRO A 88 6.34 -0.65 8.82
CA PRO A 88 6.11 -0.63 10.26
C PRO A 88 6.33 0.76 10.87
N PRO A 89 5.70 1.07 12.02
CA PRO A 89 5.21 0.11 13.02
C PRO A 89 3.81 -0.45 12.72
N PHE A 90 3.58 -1.70 13.13
CA PHE A 90 2.25 -2.29 13.16
C PHE A 90 1.50 -1.80 14.41
N ASP A 91 0.99 -0.60 14.31
CA ASP A 91 0.28 0.12 15.38
C ASP A 91 -1.23 0.24 15.09
N VAL A 92 -1.93 0.98 15.93
CA VAL A 92 -3.37 1.21 15.79
C VAL A 92 -3.70 1.89 14.46
N ASN A 93 -2.88 2.83 13.98
CA ASN A 93 -3.11 3.52 12.71
C ASN A 93 -2.98 2.54 11.54
N TYR A 94 -1.96 1.67 11.58
CA TYR A 94 -1.80 0.61 10.59
C TYR A 94 -3.05 -0.28 10.53
N ILE A 95 -3.56 -0.71 11.69
CA ILE A 95 -4.77 -1.53 11.78
C ILE A 95 -5.98 -0.79 11.19
N TYR A 96 -6.19 0.49 11.53
CA TYR A 96 -7.30 1.28 10.98
C TYR A 96 -7.18 1.43 9.45
N ASN A 97 -5.99 1.65 8.91
CA ASN A 97 -5.77 1.68 7.47
C ASN A 97 -6.19 0.37 6.80
N THR A 98 -5.90 -0.77 7.43
CA THR A 98 -6.37 -2.06 6.88
C THR A 98 -7.89 -2.18 6.89
N TYR A 99 -8.62 -1.59 7.86
CA TYR A 99 -10.09 -1.57 7.85
C TYR A 99 -10.65 -0.69 6.72
N VAL A 100 -10.02 0.45 6.45
CA VAL A 100 -10.39 1.30 5.30
C VAL A 100 -10.21 0.54 3.99
N LEU A 101 -9.06 -0.13 3.83
CA LEU A 101 -8.77 -0.94 2.64
C LEU A 101 -9.70 -2.16 2.52
N GLU A 102 -10.07 -2.79 3.63
CA GLU A 102 -11.06 -3.87 3.63
C GLU A 102 -12.46 -3.38 3.21
N SER A 103 -12.81 -2.13 3.51
CA SER A 103 -14.04 -1.52 3.00
C SER A 103 -13.99 -1.37 1.47
N ALA A 104 -12.86 -0.91 0.91
CA ALA A 104 -12.67 -0.86 -0.54
C ALA A 104 -12.74 -2.26 -1.18
N GLU A 105 -12.18 -3.28 -0.52
CA GLU A 105 -12.25 -4.68 -0.97
C GLU A 105 -13.71 -5.18 -1.07
N ARG A 106 -14.56 -4.81 -0.10
CA ARG A 106 -16.00 -5.11 -0.15
C ARG A 106 -16.73 -4.41 -1.29
N GLU A 107 -16.20 -3.27 -1.77
CA GLU A 107 -16.71 -2.55 -2.94
C GLU A 107 -16.16 -3.08 -4.27
N GLY A 108 -15.33 -4.14 -4.25
CA GLY A 108 -14.84 -4.85 -5.43
C GLY A 108 -13.39 -4.55 -5.84
N VAL A 109 -12.69 -3.68 -5.11
CA VAL A 109 -11.27 -3.39 -5.37
C VAL A 109 -10.39 -4.57 -4.94
N LYS A 110 -9.43 -4.95 -5.76
CA LYS A 110 -8.45 -5.96 -5.37
C LYS A 110 -7.36 -5.35 -4.50
N VAL A 111 -7.30 -5.72 -3.23
CA VAL A 111 -6.27 -5.23 -2.30
C VAL A 111 -5.20 -6.30 -2.06
N VAL A 112 -3.93 -5.93 -2.23
CA VAL A 112 -2.74 -6.79 -2.05
C VAL A 112 -1.74 -6.11 -1.10
N ASN A 113 -1.34 -6.74 -0.03
CA ASN A 113 -1.82 -8.00 0.51
C ASN A 113 -3.22 -7.81 1.11
N LYS A 114 -3.94 -8.95 1.27
CA LYS A 114 -5.30 -8.93 1.79
C LYS A 114 -5.36 -8.26 3.17
N PRO A 115 -6.19 -7.21 3.38
CA PRO A 115 -6.18 -6.41 4.62
C PRO A 115 -6.38 -7.24 5.89
N ARG A 116 -7.27 -8.22 5.84
CA ARG A 116 -7.47 -9.15 6.96
C ARG A 116 -6.21 -9.96 7.27
N SER A 117 -5.52 -10.46 6.25
CA SER A 117 -4.29 -11.24 6.45
C SER A 117 -3.16 -10.39 7.02
N LEU A 118 -3.09 -9.10 6.68
CA LEU A 118 -2.12 -8.18 7.29
C LEU A 118 -2.32 -8.05 8.81
N ARG A 119 -3.58 -8.11 9.29
CA ARG A 119 -3.88 -8.10 10.73
C ARG A 119 -3.65 -9.44 11.41
N ASP A 120 -4.07 -10.53 10.76
CA ASP A 120 -4.13 -11.86 11.37
C ASP A 120 -2.77 -12.57 11.32
N CYS A 121 -1.96 -12.31 10.28
CA CYS A 121 -0.69 -12.98 10.02
C CYS A 121 0.50 -12.04 10.33
N ASN A 122 0.67 -11.69 11.61
CA ASN A 122 1.86 -10.95 12.04
C ASN A 122 3.11 -11.79 11.74
N GLU A 123 4.07 -11.24 11.02
CA GLU A 123 5.22 -11.96 10.47
C GLU A 123 6.08 -12.67 11.53
N LYS A 124 6.08 -12.20 12.76
CA LYS A 124 6.88 -12.79 13.85
C LYS A 124 6.13 -13.89 14.59
N VAL A 125 4.84 -13.64 14.92
CA VAL A 125 4.03 -14.60 15.67
C VAL A 125 3.52 -15.69 14.74
N PHE A 126 3.00 -15.33 13.57
CA PHE A 126 2.44 -16.29 12.61
C PHE A 126 3.49 -17.30 12.09
N ALA A 127 4.76 -16.88 11.98
CA ALA A 127 5.85 -17.78 11.62
C ALA A 127 6.02 -18.95 12.60
N THR A 128 5.62 -18.80 13.88
CA THR A 128 5.71 -19.84 14.89
C THR A 128 4.81 -21.04 14.63
N GLU A 129 3.80 -20.89 13.76
CA GLU A 129 2.93 -21.98 13.33
C GLU A 129 3.62 -22.94 12.35
N PHE A 130 4.84 -22.56 11.86
CA PHE A 130 5.62 -23.33 10.89
C PHE A 130 7.04 -23.56 11.44
N PRO A 131 7.20 -24.23 12.59
CA PRO A 131 8.48 -24.34 13.27
C PRO A 131 9.58 -25.05 12.44
N GLU A 132 9.14 -25.93 11.53
CA GLU A 132 10.05 -26.63 10.61
C GLU A 132 10.70 -25.71 9.55
N CYS A 133 10.11 -24.55 9.32
CA CYS A 133 10.60 -23.53 8.39
C CYS A 133 11.39 -22.41 9.08
N CYS A 134 11.49 -22.45 10.41
CA CYS A 134 12.07 -21.38 11.20
C CYS A 134 13.38 -21.81 11.88
N THR A 135 14.29 -20.85 12.10
CA THR A 135 15.38 -21.02 13.06
C THR A 135 14.82 -21.02 14.50
N PRO A 136 15.57 -21.51 15.51
CA PRO A 136 15.14 -21.35 16.90
C PRO A 136 14.78 -19.90 17.21
N PHE A 137 13.61 -19.67 17.79
CA PHE A 137 13.08 -18.33 18.02
C PHE A 137 12.49 -18.19 19.42
N LEU A 138 12.44 -16.95 19.91
CA LEU A 138 11.68 -16.52 21.07
C LEU A 138 10.93 -15.25 20.68
N VAL A 139 9.62 -15.25 20.92
CA VAL A 139 8.76 -14.08 20.72
C VAL A 139 8.23 -13.64 22.09
N THR A 140 8.47 -12.38 22.45
CA THR A 140 8.05 -11.78 23.74
C THR A 140 7.21 -10.53 23.50
#